data_6d63bb546bf76c5d5895010252f80c3a
#
_entry.id   6d63bb546bf76c5d5895010252f80c3a
#
_cell.length_a   1.000
_cell.length_b   1.000
_cell.length_c   1.000
_cell.angle_alpha   90.00
_cell.angle_beta   90.00
_cell.angle_gamma   90.00
#
_symmetry.space_group_name_H-M   'P 1'
#
loop_
_entity.id
_entity.type
_entity.pdbx_description
1 polymer ?
#
loop_
_entity_poly.entity_id
_entity_poly.type
_entity_poly.pdbx_seq_one_letter_code
_entity_poly.pdbx_strand_id
1 'polypeptide(L)'
;MAEIKQIFEKEKYMDLILEADPDKEIVEKYIKDAEMYGLFENKKILAEIIITKVDNNICELKNIATKEDARGNGYGKKLIQEVTKLYKNKYKKMIVGTTQNNI
;
A
#
# COMPACT_ATOMS: atom_id res chain seq x y z
N MET A 1 -11.52 15.54 -6.04
CA MET A 1 -10.19 15.67 -5.44
C MET A 1 -9.83 14.39 -4.71
N ALA A 2 -8.65 13.86 -4.94
CA ALA A 2 -8.24 12.59 -4.33
C ALA A 2 -7.80 12.80 -2.88
N GLU A 3 -8.14 11.86 -2.01
CA GLU A 3 -7.70 11.90 -0.63
C GLU A 3 -7.15 10.55 -0.19
N ILE A 4 -6.23 10.58 0.76
CA ILE A 4 -5.58 9.38 1.27
C ILE A 4 -6.15 9.07 2.64
N LYS A 5 -6.56 7.82 2.83
CA LYS A 5 -7.15 7.35 4.08
C LYS A 5 -6.56 6.02 4.48
N GLN A 6 -6.45 5.78 5.78
CA GLN A 6 -6.07 4.47 6.27
C GLN A 6 -7.25 3.50 6.08
N ILE A 7 -6.93 2.28 5.69
CA ILE A 7 -7.93 1.25 5.43
C ILE A 7 -7.83 0.19 6.52
N PHE A 8 -8.96 -0.10 7.17
CA PHE A 8 -9.04 -1.13 8.21
C PHE A 8 -9.70 -2.40 7.71
N GLU A 9 -10.67 -2.28 6.79
CA GLU A 9 -11.33 -3.43 6.17
C GLU A 9 -10.55 -3.84 4.92
N LYS A 10 -9.37 -4.39 5.12
CA LYS A 10 -8.40 -4.63 4.04
C LYS A 10 -8.90 -5.64 3.02
N GLU A 11 -9.62 -6.66 3.46
CA GLU A 11 -10.12 -7.71 2.57
C GLU A 11 -11.09 -7.19 1.53
N LYS A 12 -11.70 -6.06 1.79
CA LYS A 12 -12.61 -5.42 0.84
C LYS A 12 -11.91 -5.08 -0.49
N TYR A 13 -10.60 -4.90 -0.44
CA TYR A 13 -9.81 -4.49 -1.59
C TYR A 13 -8.87 -5.59 -2.08
N MET A 14 -9.20 -6.85 -1.77
CA MET A 14 -8.34 -7.98 -2.11
C MET A 14 -8.05 -8.06 -3.61
N ASP A 15 -9.03 -7.76 -4.45
CA ASP A 15 -8.81 -7.81 -5.89
C ASP A 15 -7.67 -6.91 -6.33
N LEU A 16 -7.63 -5.70 -5.78
CA LEU A 16 -6.57 -4.75 -6.11
C LEU A 16 -5.22 -5.20 -5.53
N ILE A 17 -5.23 -5.68 -4.30
CA ILE A 17 -4.01 -6.15 -3.64
C ILE A 17 -3.38 -7.28 -4.44
N LEU A 18 -4.21 -8.20 -4.94
CA LEU A 18 -3.72 -9.36 -5.68
C LEU A 18 -3.20 -9.02 -7.07
N GLU A 19 -3.47 -7.82 -7.57
CA GLU A 19 -2.86 -7.39 -8.83
C GLU A 19 -1.35 -7.20 -8.66
N ALA A 20 -0.91 -6.76 -7.48
CA ALA A 20 0.52 -6.57 -7.21
C ALA A 20 1.17 -7.84 -6.69
N ASP A 21 0.41 -8.69 -5.99
CA ASP A 21 0.92 -9.92 -5.41
C ASP A 21 -0.16 -10.99 -5.55
N PRO A 22 -0.09 -11.83 -6.59
CA PRO A 22 -1.15 -12.78 -6.88
C PRO A 22 -1.24 -13.97 -5.92
N ASP A 23 -0.29 -14.12 -5.01
CA ASP A 23 -0.31 -15.24 -4.05
C ASP A 23 -1.20 -14.88 -2.86
N LYS A 24 -2.45 -15.30 -2.94
CA LYS A 24 -3.46 -14.97 -1.93
C LYS A 24 -3.10 -15.46 -0.54
N GLU A 25 -2.49 -16.65 -0.43
CA GLU A 25 -2.11 -17.18 0.87
C GLU A 25 -1.07 -16.30 1.55
N ILE A 26 -0.09 -15.84 0.79
CA ILE A 26 0.94 -14.96 1.32
C ILE A 26 0.34 -13.62 1.71
N VAL A 27 -0.52 -13.07 0.86
CA VAL A 27 -1.19 -11.80 1.15
C VAL A 27 -1.99 -11.91 2.44
N GLU A 28 -2.76 -12.96 2.60
CA GLU A 28 -3.58 -13.16 3.80
C GLU A 28 -2.76 -13.22 5.07
N LYS A 29 -1.52 -13.68 4.96
CA LYS A 29 -0.64 -13.74 6.12
C LYS A 29 -0.16 -12.35 6.54
N TYR A 30 0.23 -11.50 5.58
CA TYR A 30 0.81 -10.23 5.99
C TYR A 30 -0.21 -9.11 6.19
N ILE A 31 -1.40 -9.18 5.59
CA ILE A 31 -2.34 -8.07 5.74
C ILE A 31 -2.94 -7.98 7.14
N LYS A 32 -2.92 -9.06 7.90
CA LYS A 32 -3.52 -9.07 9.24
C LYS A 32 -2.88 -8.04 10.16
N ASP A 33 -1.57 -7.96 10.15
CA ASP A 33 -0.82 -7.07 11.03
C ASP A 33 -0.26 -5.84 10.33
N ALA A 34 -0.57 -5.69 9.05
CA ALA A 34 -0.08 -4.58 8.26
C ALA A 34 -0.95 -3.36 8.40
N GLU A 35 -0.38 -2.21 8.04
CA GLU A 35 -1.14 -0.99 7.88
C GLU A 35 -1.36 -0.76 6.40
N MET A 36 -2.56 -0.34 6.04
CA MET A 36 -2.94 -0.14 4.64
C MET A 36 -3.52 1.25 4.48
N TYR A 37 -3.16 1.88 3.38
CA TYR A 37 -3.68 3.19 3.01
C TYR A 37 -4.19 3.12 1.59
N GLY A 38 -5.21 3.91 1.31
CA GLY A 38 -5.76 4.00 -0.02
C GLY A 38 -5.90 5.43 -0.47
N LEU A 39 -5.78 5.64 -1.76
CA LEU A 39 -6.05 6.92 -2.40
C LEU A 39 -7.42 6.82 -3.05
N PHE A 40 -8.33 7.69 -2.63
CA PHE A 40 -9.73 7.64 -3.04
C PHE A 40 -10.15 8.91 -3.76
N GLU A 41 -11.04 8.74 -4.73
CA GLU A 41 -11.70 9.86 -5.39
C GLU A 41 -13.17 9.51 -5.53
N ASN A 42 -14.05 10.39 -5.05
CA ASN A 42 -15.49 10.15 -5.05
C ASN A 42 -15.84 8.82 -4.38
N LYS A 43 -15.17 8.52 -3.27
CA LYS A 43 -15.37 7.30 -2.47
C LYS A 43 -14.93 6.02 -3.16
N LYS A 44 -14.28 6.13 -4.32
CA LYS A 44 -13.76 4.96 -5.03
C LYS A 44 -12.25 4.90 -4.87
N ILE A 45 -11.74 3.71 -4.61
CA ILE A 45 -10.31 3.52 -4.47
C ILE A 45 -9.64 3.57 -5.84
N LEU A 46 -8.53 4.28 -5.91
CA LEU A 46 -7.73 4.36 -7.13
C LEU A 46 -6.41 3.63 -6.98
N ALA A 47 -5.86 3.62 -5.76
CA ALA A 47 -4.58 2.98 -5.49
C ALA A 47 -4.52 2.59 -4.02
N GLU A 48 -3.65 1.63 -3.69
CA GLU A 48 -3.45 1.19 -2.31
C GLU A 48 -1.97 0.93 -2.04
N ILE A 49 -1.60 0.99 -0.75
CA ILE A 49 -0.26 0.66 -0.30
C ILE A 49 -0.38 -0.07 1.04
N ILE A 50 0.44 -1.10 1.22
CA ILE A 50 0.46 -1.90 2.44
C ILE A 50 1.86 -1.87 3.03
N ILE A 51 1.95 -1.52 4.31
CA ILE A 51 3.21 -1.40 5.03
C ILE A 51 3.20 -2.37 6.20
N THR A 52 4.26 -3.14 6.33
CA THR A 52 4.44 -4.04 7.48
C THR A 52 5.60 -3.56 8.34
N LYS A 53 5.53 -3.89 9.62
CA LYS A 53 6.62 -3.61 10.56
C LYS A 53 7.63 -4.75 10.47
N VAL A 54 8.90 -4.41 10.27
CA VAL A 54 9.98 -5.39 10.33
C VAL A 54 10.54 -5.45 11.75
N ASP A 55 10.88 -4.28 12.31
CA ASP A 55 11.28 -4.13 13.71
C ASP A 55 10.97 -2.71 14.16
N ASN A 56 11.46 -2.30 15.32
CA ASN A 56 11.16 -0.98 15.85
C ASN A 56 11.70 0.18 14.99
N ASN A 57 12.67 -0.10 14.14
CA ASN A 57 13.33 0.94 13.33
C ASN A 57 13.04 0.82 11.85
N ILE A 58 12.50 -0.31 11.39
CA ILE A 58 12.38 -0.61 9.97
C ILE A 58 10.96 -1.05 9.66
N CYS A 59 10.36 -0.45 8.65
CA CYS A 59 9.11 -0.93 8.06
C CYS A 59 9.38 -1.34 6.62
N GLU A 60 8.41 -2.05 6.04
CA GLU A 60 8.57 -2.60 4.70
C GLU A 60 7.34 -2.27 3.86
N LEU A 61 7.56 -1.72 2.67
CA LEU A 61 6.51 -1.57 1.67
C LEU A 61 6.27 -2.94 1.08
N LYS A 62 5.16 -3.54 1.43
CA LYS A 62 4.86 -4.94 1.10
C LYS A 62 4.04 -5.09 -0.17
N ASN A 63 3.20 -4.09 -0.46
CA ASN A 63 2.28 -4.17 -1.59
C ASN A 63 1.92 -2.76 -2.02
N ILE A 64 1.85 -2.52 -3.31
CA ILE A 64 1.36 -1.26 -3.85
C ILE A 64 0.73 -1.55 -5.21
N ALA A 65 -0.48 -1.04 -5.41
CA ALA A 65 -1.20 -1.26 -6.66
C ALA A 65 -2.05 -0.06 -6.99
N THR A 66 -2.14 0.24 -8.29
CA THR A 66 -3.03 1.27 -8.82
C THR A 66 -4.00 0.58 -9.75
N LYS A 67 -5.28 0.94 -9.66
CA LYS A 67 -6.27 0.38 -10.57
C LYS A 67 -5.87 0.63 -12.01
N GLU A 68 -6.15 -0.33 -12.87
CA GLU A 68 -5.70 -0.30 -14.26
C GLU A 68 -6.15 0.98 -14.97
N ASP A 69 -7.40 1.38 -14.78
CA ASP A 69 -7.94 2.57 -15.45
C ASP A 69 -7.48 3.88 -14.80
N ALA A 70 -6.74 3.80 -13.70
CA ALA A 70 -6.22 4.98 -13.01
C ALA A 70 -4.69 5.12 -13.15
N ARG A 71 -4.04 4.20 -13.84
CA ARG A 71 -2.59 4.22 -14.01
C ARG A 71 -2.15 5.39 -14.87
N GLY A 72 -0.90 5.81 -14.70
CA GLY A 72 -0.35 6.91 -15.48
C GLY A 72 -0.64 8.29 -14.90
N ASN A 73 -1.23 8.37 -13.73
CA ASN A 73 -1.59 9.64 -13.07
C ASN A 73 -0.73 9.93 -11.84
N GLY A 74 0.25 9.07 -11.54
CA GLY A 74 1.16 9.29 -10.42
C GLY A 74 0.56 8.96 -9.05
N TYR A 75 -0.53 8.20 -8.99
CA TYR A 75 -1.20 7.91 -7.72
C TYR A 75 -0.36 7.03 -6.81
N GLY A 76 0.32 6.02 -7.36
CA GLY A 76 1.20 5.18 -6.55
C GLY A 76 2.34 5.99 -5.96
N LYS A 77 2.95 6.85 -6.77
CA LYS A 77 4.02 7.73 -6.29
C LYS A 77 3.52 8.65 -5.18
N LYS A 78 2.33 9.20 -5.33
CA LYS A 78 1.75 10.08 -4.33
C LYS A 78 1.52 9.32 -3.02
N LEU A 79 1.04 8.08 -3.09
CA LEU A 79 0.87 7.25 -1.89
C LEU A 79 2.19 7.03 -1.18
N ILE A 80 3.24 6.68 -1.94
CA ILE A 80 4.56 6.46 -1.35
C ILE A 80 5.04 7.73 -0.64
N GLN A 81 4.89 8.87 -1.29
CA GLN A 81 5.34 10.14 -0.70
C GLN A 81 4.60 10.47 0.58
N GLU A 82 3.28 10.33 0.60
CA GLU A 82 2.48 10.68 1.76
C GLU A 82 2.68 9.71 2.91
N VAL A 83 2.76 8.42 2.62
CA VAL A 83 2.99 7.42 3.66
C VAL A 83 4.39 7.54 4.24
N THR A 84 5.38 7.85 3.40
CA THR A 84 6.74 8.09 3.88
C THR A 84 6.76 9.26 4.86
N LYS A 85 6.01 10.32 4.59
CA LYS A 85 5.89 11.44 5.54
C LYS A 85 5.27 11.01 6.86
N LEU A 86 4.22 10.19 6.80
CA LEU A 86 3.55 9.70 8.01
C LEU A 86 4.51 8.87 8.87
N TYR A 87 5.40 8.11 8.25
CA TYR A 87 6.26 7.17 8.96
C TYR A 87 7.63 7.74 9.30
N LYS A 88 7.93 8.94 8.87
CA LYS A 88 9.25 9.55 9.04
C LYS A 88 9.74 9.56 10.49
N ASN A 89 8.85 9.82 11.43
CA ASN A 89 9.20 9.88 12.85
C ASN A 89 8.97 8.55 13.57
N LYS A 90 8.41 7.58 12.86
CA LYS A 90 8.04 6.28 13.44
C LYS A 90 9.08 5.22 13.16
N TYR A 91 9.70 5.30 11.99
CA TYR A 91 10.71 4.34 11.55
C TYR A 91 11.89 5.10 10.96
N LYS A 92 13.08 4.51 11.12
CA LYS A 92 14.30 5.08 10.54
C LYS A 92 14.47 4.73 9.08
N LYS A 93 13.87 3.62 8.66
CA LYS A 93 14.08 3.09 7.32
C LYS A 93 12.83 2.39 6.81
N MET A 94 12.52 2.60 5.55
CA MET A 94 11.49 1.84 4.86
C MET A 94 12.15 1.07 3.71
N ILE A 95 12.08 -0.25 3.75
CA ILE A 95 12.58 -1.07 2.66
C ILE A 95 11.44 -1.44 1.74
N VAL A 96 11.77 -1.71 0.48
CA VAL A 96 10.78 -2.14 -0.51
C VAL A 96 10.88 -3.65 -0.62
N GLY A 97 9.88 -4.34 -0.08
CA GLY A 97 9.90 -5.78 0.02
C GLY A 97 9.35 -6.53 -1.18
N THR A 98 8.90 -5.80 -2.20
CA THR A 98 8.37 -6.46 -3.37
C THR A 98 9.51 -7.05 -4.17
N THR A 99 9.33 -8.28 -4.61
CA THR A 99 10.33 -8.93 -5.44
C THR A 99 10.21 -8.49 -6.89
N GLN A 100 9.12 -7.84 -7.20
CA GLN A 100 8.85 -7.39 -8.55
C GLN A 100 9.19 -5.92 -8.69
N ASN A 101 9.51 -5.51 -9.86
CA ASN A 101 9.92 -4.15 -10.16
C ASN A 101 8.78 -3.34 -10.75
N ASN A 102 7.60 -3.55 -10.27
CA ASN A 102 6.40 -3.01 -10.87
C ASN A 102 5.70 -2.01 -9.94
N ILE A 103 6.48 -1.22 -9.30
CA ILE A 103 5.96 -0.13 -8.49
C ILE A 103 5.59 1.06 -9.38
#